data_f78d38e5ee80c8bd1e3cefa77a3a9b09
#
_entry.id   f78d38e5ee80c8bd1e3cefa77a3a9b09
#
_cell.length_a   1.000
_cell.length_b   1.000
_cell.length_c   1.000
_cell.angle_alpha   90.00
_cell.angle_beta   90.00
_cell.angle_gamma   90.00
#
_symmetry.space_group_name_H-M   'P 1'
#
loop_
_entity.id
_entity.type
_entity.pdbx_description
1 polymer ?
#
loop_
_entity_poly.entity_id
_entity_poly.type
_entity_poly.pdbx_seq_one_letter_code
_entity_poly.pdbx_strand_id
1 'polypeptide(L)'
;TFLTELGYRVILSPNSNRKIYELGIESIPSESECYPAKLAHGHVTWMIRNDVKTIFYPALFYERNEFEEANNHYNCPIVTSFSENIKNNVEEITSGQVRLRNPFMSFRDEETISYSLIKEFTEIPAAEIKSAVHKAWVEQEKARQDMRDKGEEVLKYLKETGKRGIVLAGRPYHIDPEINHGIPELITSYDVA
;
A
#
# COMPACT_ATOMS: atom_id res chain seq x y z
N THR A 1 1.22 12.06 -1.75
CA THR A 1 2.03 13.28 -1.44
C THR A 1 3.39 13.24 -2.15
N PHE A 2 4.30 12.26 -1.93
CA PHE A 2 5.65 12.27 -2.51
C PHE A 2 5.69 12.57 -4.02
N LEU A 3 5.00 11.78 -4.83
CA LEU A 3 4.98 11.94 -6.28
C LEU A 3 4.31 13.25 -6.73
N THR A 4 3.27 13.70 -6.03
CA THR A 4 2.60 14.98 -6.34
C THR A 4 3.49 16.17 -6.02
N GLU A 5 4.29 16.12 -4.96
CA GLU A 5 5.29 17.15 -4.63
C GLU A 5 6.40 17.27 -5.69
N LEU A 6 6.69 16.17 -6.37
CA LEU A 6 7.62 16.14 -7.50
C LEU A 6 6.98 16.54 -8.84
N GLY A 7 5.71 16.98 -8.83
CA GLY A 7 4.99 17.44 -10.01
C GLY A 7 4.36 16.33 -10.87
N TYR A 8 4.34 15.07 -10.42
CA TYR A 8 3.68 14.00 -11.15
C TYR A 8 2.15 14.06 -10.98
N ARG A 9 1.43 13.81 -12.07
CA ARG A 9 0.01 13.48 -12.02
C ARG A 9 -0.15 12.04 -11.56
N VAL A 10 -0.65 11.85 -10.34
CA VAL A 10 -0.84 10.52 -9.74
C VAL A 10 -2.21 9.97 -10.10
N ILE A 11 -2.25 8.74 -10.59
CA ILE A 11 -3.46 7.97 -10.85
C ILE A 11 -3.42 6.76 -9.90
N LEU A 12 -4.50 6.55 -9.16
CA LEU A 12 -4.70 5.36 -8.34
C LEU A 12 -5.65 4.41 -9.06
N SER A 13 -5.41 3.11 -8.93
CA SER A 13 -6.39 2.11 -9.34
C SER A 13 -7.63 2.17 -8.43
N PRO A 14 -8.81 1.72 -8.90
CA PRO A 14 -10.01 1.70 -8.08
C PRO A 14 -9.89 0.72 -6.90
N ASN A 15 -10.87 0.75 -5.99
CA ASN A 15 -10.97 -0.24 -4.93
C ASN A 15 -10.98 -1.67 -5.50
N SER A 16 -10.37 -2.59 -4.77
CA SER A 16 -10.36 -4.01 -5.12
C SER A 16 -11.77 -4.58 -5.20
N ASN A 17 -11.96 -5.43 -6.17
CA ASN A 17 -13.16 -6.23 -6.35
C ASN A 17 -12.84 -7.40 -7.30
N ARG A 18 -13.79 -8.33 -7.43
CA ARG A 18 -13.64 -9.50 -8.29
C ARG A 18 -13.23 -9.18 -9.73
N LYS A 19 -13.74 -8.08 -10.31
CA LYS A 19 -13.40 -7.67 -11.68
C LYS A 19 -11.94 -7.24 -11.80
N ILE A 20 -11.41 -6.55 -10.79
CA ILE A 20 -9.98 -6.21 -10.73
C ILE A 20 -9.13 -7.47 -10.68
N TYR A 21 -9.45 -8.43 -9.83
CA TYR A 21 -8.77 -9.72 -9.79
C TYR A 21 -8.73 -10.40 -11.17
N GLU A 22 -9.87 -10.48 -11.84
CA GLU A 22 -10.01 -11.13 -13.15
C GLU A 22 -9.13 -10.49 -14.24
N LEU A 23 -8.84 -9.19 -14.15
CA LEU A 23 -7.94 -8.52 -15.09
C LEU A 23 -6.49 -9.05 -15.02
N GLY A 24 -6.05 -9.52 -13.86
CA GLY A 24 -4.67 -9.91 -13.62
C GLY A 24 -4.40 -11.41 -13.75
N ILE A 25 -5.42 -12.25 -13.93
CA ILE A 25 -5.30 -13.72 -13.85
C ILE A 25 -4.19 -14.28 -14.74
N GLU A 26 -4.04 -13.77 -15.95
CA GLU A 26 -3.08 -14.29 -16.93
C GLU A 26 -1.61 -14.04 -16.54
N SER A 27 -1.35 -13.04 -15.71
CA SER A 27 0.01 -12.70 -15.27
C SER A 27 0.37 -13.26 -13.88
N ILE A 28 -0.56 -13.95 -13.21
CA ILE A 28 -0.31 -14.58 -11.90
C ILE A 28 0.59 -15.81 -12.10
N PRO A 29 1.81 -15.85 -11.55
CA PRO A 29 2.76 -16.92 -11.83
C PRO A 29 2.45 -18.25 -11.14
N SER A 30 1.66 -18.23 -10.07
CA SER A 30 1.36 -19.41 -9.27
C SER A 30 0.00 -19.35 -8.58
N GLU A 31 -0.71 -20.46 -8.57
CA GLU A 31 -1.95 -20.62 -7.82
C GLU A 31 -1.73 -20.54 -6.30
N SER A 32 -0.53 -20.83 -5.83
CA SER A 32 -0.16 -20.80 -4.41
C SER A 32 0.09 -19.39 -3.86
N GLU A 33 0.15 -18.37 -4.71
CA GLU A 33 0.22 -16.99 -4.23
C GLU A 33 -1.00 -16.61 -3.39
N CYS A 34 -0.77 -15.81 -2.35
CA CYS A 34 -1.88 -15.31 -1.53
C CYS A 34 -2.76 -14.33 -2.33
N TYR A 35 -4.03 -14.24 -1.96
CA TYR A 35 -5.01 -13.44 -2.69
C TYR A 35 -4.64 -11.96 -2.83
N PRO A 36 -4.06 -11.27 -1.81
CA PRO A 36 -3.54 -9.92 -1.97
C PRO A 36 -2.49 -9.77 -3.07
N ALA A 37 -1.60 -10.75 -3.24
CA ALA A 37 -0.61 -10.75 -4.32
C ALA A 37 -1.28 -10.85 -5.69
N LYS A 38 -2.26 -11.74 -5.80
CA LYS A 38 -3.05 -11.92 -7.04
C LYS A 38 -3.80 -10.65 -7.43
N LEU A 39 -4.39 -9.94 -6.46
CA LEU A 39 -5.06 -8.66 -6.69
C LEU A 39 -4.12 -7.59 -7.23
N ALA A 40 -2.86 -7.56 -6.78
CA ALA A 40 -1.88 -6.60 -7.25
C ALA A 40 -1.66 -6.68 -8.78
N HIS A 41 -1.66 -7.89 -9.36
CA HIS A 41 -1.63 -8.10 -10.81
C HIS A 41 -2.81 -7.42 -11.52
N GLY A 42 -4.01 -7.58 -10.97
CA GLY A 42 -5.21 -6.95 -11.49
C GLY A 42 -5.16 -5.42 -11.49
N HIS A 43 -4.67 -4.83 -10.39
CA HIS A 43 -4.50 -3.39 -10.28
C HIS A 43 -3.50 -2.85 -11.30
N VAL A 44 -2.38 -3.54 -11.50
CA VAL A 44 -1.37 -3.16 -12.50
C VAL A 44 -1.94 -3.26 -13.91
N THR A 45 -2.63 -4.34 -14.24
CA THR A 45 -3.30 -4.51 -15.54
C THR A 45 -4.35 -3.42 -15.77
N TRP A 46 -5.11 -3.05 -14.73
CA TRP A 46 -6.05 -1.93 -14.83
C TRP A 46 -5.35 -0.61 -15.17
N MET A 47 -4.23 -0.29 -14.53
CA MET A 47 -3.45 0.91 -14.84
C MET A 47 -2.97 0.91 -16.28
N ILE A 48 -2.44 -0.21 -16.77
CA ILE A 48 -1.98 -0.39 -18.15
C ILE A 48 -3.11 -0.14 -19.14
N ARG A 49 -4.28 -0.72 -18.91
CA ARG A 49 -5.48 -0.53 -19.76
C ARG A 49 -6.03 0.90 -19.74
N ASN A 50 -5.69 1.68 -18.71
CA ASN A 50 -6.03 3.10 -18.60
C ASN A 50 -4.86 4.03 -19.00
N ASP A 51 -3.98 3.55 -19.85
CA ASP A 51 -2.90 4.32 -20.48
C ASP A 51 -1.83 4.86 -19.53
N VAL A 52 -1.67 4.28 -18.34
CA VAL A 52 -0.60 4.63 -17.42
C VAL A 52 0.71 4.07 -17.97
N LYS A 53 1.68 4.94 -18.27
CA LYS A 53 2.98 4.58 -18.87
C LYS A 53 4.09 4.38 -17.86
N THR A 54 3.90 4.86 -16.64
CA THR A 54 4.89 4.68 -15.55
C THR A 54 4.14 4.27 -14.28
N ILE A 55 4.51 3.15 -13.71
CA ILE A 55 3.95 2.62 -12.48
C ILE A 55 5.03 2.68 -11.41
N PHE A 56 4.73 3.25 -10.24
CA PHE A 56 5.60 3.24 -9.08
C PHE A 56 5.08 2.22 -8.07
N TYR A 57 5.81 1.13 -7.91
CA TYR A 57 5.45 0.03 -7.01
C TYR A 57 6.69 -0.51 -6.29
N PRO A 58 7.10 0.11 -5.17
CA PRO A 58 8.33 -0.27 -4.47
C PRO A 58 8.22 -1.65 -3.82
N ALA A 59 9.34 -2.35 -3.74
CA ALA A 59 9.52 -3.57 -2.95
C ALA A 59 9.86 -3.18 -1.51
N LEU A 60 8.87 -3.23 -0.61
CA LEU A 60 9.03 -2.84 0.78
C LEU A 60 9.39 -4.04 1.64
N PHE A 61 10.59 -4.08 2.19
CA PHE A 61 11.05 -5.21 3.01
C PHE A 61 11.03 -4.94 4.51
N TYR A 62 11.03 -3.68 4.93
CA TYR A 62 11.15 -3.30 6.33
C TYR A 62 10.31 -2.07 6.65
N GLU A 63 9.56 -2.15 7.75
CA GLU A 63 8.72 -1.05 8.26
C GLU A 63 9.41 -0.36 9.44
N ARG A 64 8.97 0.86 9.76
CA ARG A 64 9.48 1.58 10.92
C ARG A 64 9.06 0.88 12.22
N ASN A 65 9.89 1.05 13.23
CA ASN A 65 9.54 0.62 14.58
C ASN A 65 8.58 1.64 15.22
N GLU A 66 7.31 1.24 15.36
CA GLU A 66 6.29 2.04 16.05
C GLU A 66 6.18 1.69 17.54
N PHE A 67 6.63 0.50 17.93
CA PHE A 67 6.62 -0.01 19.29
C PHE A 67 8.00 -0.57 19.63
N GLU A 68 8.69 0.04 20.59
CA GLU A 68 10.05 -0.35 20.96
C GLU A 68 10.19 -1.82 21.38
N GLU A 69 9.14 -2.39 21.99
CA GLU A 69 9.08 -3.78 22.42
C GLU A 69 8.85 -4.78 21.28
N ALA A 70 8.44 -4.32 20.09
CA ALA A 70 8.25 -5.20 18.95
C ALA A 70 9.60 -5.61 18.35
N ASN A 71 9.77 -6.89 18.09
CA ASN A 71 11.05 -7.47 17.67
C ASN A 71 11.15 -7.80 16.18
N ASN A 72 10.08 -7.64 15.41
CA ASN A 72 10.08 -7.91 13.97
C ASN A 72 9.37 -6.81 13.18
N HIS A 73 10.12 -6.19 12.27
CA HIS A 73 9.65 -5.11 11.39
C HIS A 73 9.76 -5.48 9.91
N TYR A 74 10.12 -6.72 9.61
CA TYR A 74 10.18 -7.20 8.23
C TYR A 74 8.80 -7.53 7.70
N ASN A 75 8.56 -7.14 6.45
CA ASN A 75 7.38 -7.55 5.73
C ASN A 75 7.43 -9.04 5.36
N CYS A 76 6.27 -9.61 5.10
CA CYS A 76 6.16 -10.95 4.54
C CYS A 76 6.97 -11.03 3.23
N PRO A 77 7.72 -12.12 2.98
CA PRO A 77 8.47 -12.29 1.72
C PRO A 77 7.62 -12.08 0.47
N ILE A 78 6.37 -12.50 0.48
CA ILE A 78 5.44 -12.30 -0.65
C ILE A 78 5.17 -10.80 -0.86
N VAL A 79 4.89 -10.02 0.21
CA VAL A 79 4.72 -8.57 0.13
C VAL A 79 5.97 -7.89 -0.44
N THR A 80 7.15 -8.30 0.02
CA THR A 80 8.42 -7.78 -0.47
C THR A 80 8.63 -8.08 -1.95
N SER A 81 8.14 -9.21 -2.44
CA SER A 81 8.35 -9.67 -3.82
C SER A 81 7.25 -9.26 -4.81
N PHE A 82 6.14 -8.64 -4.38
CA PHE A 82 5.01 -8.28 -5.26
C PHE A 82 5.46 -7.56 -6.54
N SER A 83 6.25 -6.51 -6.40
CA SER A 83 6.68 -5.72 -7.55
C SER A 83 7.65 -6.47 -8.47
N GLU A 84 8.48 -7.37 -7.95
CA GLU A 84 9.36 -8.22 -8.75
C GLU A 84 8.57 -9.31 -9.49
N ASN A 85 7.54 -9.88 -8.87
CA ASN A 85 6.65 -10.82 -9.55
C ASN A 85 5.93 -10.14 -10.71
N ILE A 86 5.37 -8.97 -10.49
CA ILE A 86 4.74 -8.16 -11.54
C ILE A 86 5.73 -7.83 -12.66
N LYS A 87 6.92 -7.38 -12.32
CA LYS A 87 7.98 -7.03 -13.27
C LYS A 87 8.31 -8.16 -14.23
N ASN A 88 8.30 -9.39 -13.75
CA ASN A 88 8.72 -10.56 -14.51
C ASN A 88 7.57 -11.30 -15.22
N ASN A 89 6.31 -10.99 -14.89
CA ASN A 89 5.15 -11.75 -15.40
C ASN A 89 4.12 -10.90 -16.16
N VAL A 90 4.23 -9.57 -16.12
CA VAL A 90 3.36 -8.68 -16.91
C VAL A 90 4.03 -8.31 -18.22
N GLU A 91 3.46 -8.72 -19.34
CA GLU A 91 4.06 -8.60 -20.68
C GLU A 91 4.42 -7.15 -21.06
N GLU A 92 3.53 -6.20 -20.80
CA GLU A 92 3.75 -4.78 -21.13
C GLU A 92 4.91 -4.16 -20.32
N ILE A 93 5.23 -4.73 -19.18
CA ILE A 93 6.37 -4.31 -18.35
C ILE A 93 7.63 -5.02 -18.84
N THR A 94 7.58 -6.32 -19.08
CA THR A 94 8.75 -7.09 -19.57
C THR A 94 9.20 -6.65 -20.96
N SER A 95 8.26 -6.26 -21.82
CA SER A 95 8.55 -5.72 -23.17
C SER A 95 8.99 -4.25 -23.16
N GLY A 96 8.91 -3.57 -22.02
CA GLY A 96 9.28 -2.15 -21.89
C GLY A 96 8.24 -1.15 -22.42
N GLN A 97 7.02 -1.59 -22.74
CA GLN A 97 5.91 -0.69 -23.13
C GLN A 97 5.46 0.18 -21.97
N VAL A 98 5.52 -0.36 -20.74
CA VAL A 98 5.22 0.33 -19.48
C VAL A 98 6.44 0.29 -18.58
N ARG A 99 6.84 1.44 -18.07
CA ARG A 99 7.95 1.54 -17.11
C ARG A 99 7.47 1.21 -15.69
N LEU A 100 8.03 0.19 -15.08
CA LEU A 100 7.88 -0.08 -13.66
C LEU A 100 9.06 0.50 -12.88
N ARG A 101 8.78 1.38 -11.92
CA ARG A 101 9.72 1.84 -10.90
C ARG A 101 9.46 1.06 -9.62
N ASN A 102 10.34 0.10 -9.33
CA ASN A 102 10.18 -0.80 -8.20
C ASN A 102 11.41 -0.85 -7.29
N PRO A 103 11.83 0.31 -6.73
CA PRO A 103 13.00 0.36 -5.87
C PRO A 103 12.80 -0.55 -4.65
N PHE A 104 13.89 -1.22 -4.25
CA PHE A 104 13.93 -1.99 -3.03
C PHE A 104 14.15 -1.03 -1.85
N MET A 105 13.17 -0.92 -0.94
CA MET A 105 13.09 0.15 0.04
C MET A 105 12.79 -0.34 1.45
N SER A 106 13.32 0.39 2.42
CA SER A 106 12.93 0.31 3.83
C SER A 106 12.21 1.59 4.25
N PHE A 107 11.11 1.46 4.97
CA PHE A 107 10.39 2.58 5.59
C PHE A 107 10.87 2.88 7.02
N ARG A 108 12.09 2.50 7.37
CA ARG A 108 12.63 2.70 8.71
C ARG A 108 12.63 4.18 9.14
N ASP A 109 13.12 5.07 8.27
CA ASP A 109 13.27 6.50 8.50
C ASP A 109 13.34 7.28 7.19
N GLU A 110 13.18 8.61 7.27
CA GLU A 110 13.21 9.52 6.11
C GLU A 110 14.54 9.47 5.34
N GLU A 111 15.66 9.27 6.03
CA GLU A 111 16.98 9.23 5.40
C GLU A 111 17.13 7.99 4.51
N THR A 112 16.74 6.84 5.04
CA THR A 112 16.76 5.56 4.31
C THR A 112 15.85 5.59 3.07
N ILE A 113 14.64 6.15 3.21
CA ILE A 113 13.72 6.35 2.09
C ILE A 113 14.33 7.29 1.05
N SER A 114 14.84 8.44 1.49
CA SER A 114 15.46 9.43 0.60
C SER A 114 16.60 8.83 -0.20
N TYR A 115 17.46 8.05 0.44
CA TYR A 115 18.59 7.38 -0.22
C TYR A 115 18.12 6.45 -1.37
N SER A 116 17.10 5.64 -1.13
CA SER A 116 16.56 4.74 -2.15
C SER A 116 15.89 5.49 -3.29
N LEU A 117 15.13 6.55 -2.98
CA LEU A 117 14.41 7.34 -3.97
C LEU A 117 15.34 8.23 -4.81
N ILE A 118 16.43 8.76 -4.24
CA ILE A 118 17.45 9.49 -5.01
C ILE A 118 18.11 8.59 -6.07
N LYS A 119 18.30 7.32 -5.76
CA LYS A 119 18.83 6.34 -6.73
C LYS A 119 17.82 5.97 -7.81
N GLU A 120 16.54 5.96 -7.49
CA GLU A 120 15.47 5.63 -8.44
C GLU A 120 15.12 6.81 -9.36
N PHE A 121 15.06 8.03 -8.82
CA PHE A 121 14.68 9.26 -9.55
C PHE A 121 15.92 10.10 -9.88
N THR A 122 16.84 9.53 -10.64
CA THR A 122 18.13 10.16 -10.97
C THR A 122 18.00 11.45 -11.78
N GLU A 123 16.87 11.66 -12.43
CA GLU A 123 16.52 12.85 -13.18
C GLU A 123 16.10 14.06 -12.31
N ILE A 124 15.88 13.84 -11.01
CA ILE A 124 15.40 14.87 -10.08
C ILE A 124 16.52 15.23 -9.07
N PRO A 125 16.75 16.51 -8.77
CA PRO A 125 17.74 16.91 -7.78
C PRO A 125 17.48 16.28 -6.41
N ALA A 126 18.54 15.78 -5.77
CA ALA A 126 18.44 15.11 -4.47
C ALA A 126 17.78 15.98 -3.38
N ALA A 127 17.96 17.29 -3.43
CA ALA A 127 17.34 18.23 -2.48
C ALA A 127 15.80 18.25 -2.63
N GLU A 128 15.30 18.19 -3.86
CA GLU A 128 13.85 18.13 -4.13
C GLU A 128 13.26 16.82 -3.65
N ILE A 129 13.94 15.70 -3.91
CA ILE A 129 13.53 14.37 -3.43
C ILE A 129 13.44 14.35 -1.90
N LYS A 130 14.47 14.83 -1.20
CA LYS A 130 14.46 14.92 0.27
C LYS A 130 13.33 15.79 0.80
N SER A 131 13.07 16.94 0.17
CA SER A 131 11.94 17.81 0.52
C SER A 131 10.59 17.11 0.34
N ALA A 132 10.41 16.42 -0.79
CA ALA A 132 9.18 15.67 -1.08
C ALA A 132 8.98 14.48 -0.12
N VAL A 133 10.06 13.77 0.24
CA VAL A 133 10.02 12.71 1.25
C VAL A 133 9.59 13.26 2.61
N HIS A 134 10.21 14.36 3.06
CA HIS A 134 9.85 14.98 4.33
C HIS A 134 8.36 15.37 4.39
N LYS A 135 7.85 16.02 3.35
CA LYS A 135 6.41 16.37 3.28
C LYS A 135 5.50 15.14 3.28
N ALA A 136 5.90 14.07 2.58
CA ALA A 136 5.14 12.82 2.56
C ALA A 136 5.18 12.12 3.93
N TRP A 137 6.30 12.18 4.62
CA TRP A 137 6.44 11.64 5.97
C TRP A 137 5.54 12.37 6.98
N VAL A 138 5.56 13.70 6.96
CA VAL A 138 4.68 14.53 7.80
C VAL A 138 3.21 14.23 7.52
N GLU A 139 2.83 14.07 6.26
CA GLU A 139 1.45 13.74 5.89
C GLU A 139 1.02 12.35 6.36
N GLN A 140 1.93 11.38 6.30
CA GLN A 140 1.67 10.05 6.84
C GLN A 140 1.46 10.08 8.36
N GLU A 141 2.23 10.90 9.09
CA GLU A 141 2.01 11.07 10.53
C GLU A 141 0.65 11.69 10.86
N LYS A 142 0.21 12.67 10.06
CA LYS A 142 -1.15 13.23 10.21
C LYS A 142 -2.22 12.17 10.00
N ALA A 143 -2.12 11.39 8.91
CA ALA A 143 -3.07 10.31 8.64
C ALA A 143 -3.12 9.26 9.77
N ARG A 144 -1.98 8.96 10.38
CA ARG A 144 -1.91 8.08 11.55
C ARG A 144 -2.55 8.70 12.78
N GLN A 145 -2.36 10.00 12.99
CA GLN A 145 -3.00 10.71 14.10
C GLN A 145 -4.51 10.74 13.91
N ASP A 146 -5.00 11.02 12.70
CA ASP A 146 -6.44 11.00 12.38
C ASP A 146 -7.07 9.64 12.70
N MET A 147 -6.37 8.52 12.41
CA MET A 147 -6.85 7.19 12.78
C MET A 147 -6.90 6.99 14.30
N ARG A 148 -5.89 7.47 15.06
CA ARG A 148 -5.89 7.40 16.53
C ARG A 148 -7.02 8.22 17.12
N ASP A 149 -7.19 9.45 16.65
CA ASP A 149 -8.25 10.36 17.08
C ASP A 149 -9.64 9.74 16.84
N LYS A 150 -9.80 9.08 15.67
CA LYS A 150 -11.04 8.36 15.38
C LYS A 150 -11.26 7.17 16.31
N GLY A 151 -10.21 6.46 16.69
CA GLY A 151 -10.27 5.40 17.69
C GLY A 151 -10.73 5.92 19.07
N GLU A 152 -10.20 7.07 19.50
CA GLU A 152 -10.62 7.71 20.75
C GLU A 152 -12.09 8.17 20.73
N GLU A 153 -12.56 8.72 19.60
CA GLU A 153 -13.99 9.05 19.42
C GLU A 153 -14.88 7.82 19.60
N VAL A 154 -14.49 6.69 19.01
CA VAL A 154 -15.26 5.43 19.14
C VAL A 154 -15.26 4.94 20.57
N LEU A 155 -14.12 4.95 21.26
CA LEU A 155 -14.04 4.56 22.67
C LEU A 155 -14.93 5.45 23.58
N LYS A 156 -14.96 6.74 23.31
CA LYS A 156 -15.84 7.69 24.01
C LYS A 156 -17.32 7.35 23.75
N TYR A 157 -17.69 7.15 22.50
CA TYR A 157 -19.05 6.76 22.11
C TYR A 157 -19.51 5.47 22.83
N LEU A 158 -18.66 4.45 22.87
CA LEU A 158 -18.95 3.18 23.56
C LEU A 158 -19.20 3.38 25.07
N LYS A 159 -18.38 4.23 25.73
CA LYS A 159 -18.56 4.56 27.16
C LYS A 159 -19.87 5.30 27.42
N GLU A 160 -20.22 6.26 26.58
CA GLU A 160 -21.43 7.09 26.74
C GLU A 160 -22.71 6.30 26.43
N THR A 161 -22.67 5.37 25.51
CA THR A 161 -23.86 4.61 25.08
C THR A 161 -24.03 3.26 25.75
N GLY A 162 -22.99 2.76 26.43
CA GLY A 162 -22.97 1.41 27.01
C GLY A 162 -22.95 0.29 25.94
N LYS A 163 -22.71 0.62 24.66
CA LYS A 163 -22.61 -0.36 23.59
C LYS A 163 -21.31 -1.15 23.68
N ARG A 164 -21.33 -2.32 23.07
CA ARG A 164 -20.12 -3.16 22.91
C ARG A 164 -19.37 -2.77 21.65
N GLY A 165 -18.04 -2.87 21.71
CA GLY A 165 -17.16 -2.71 20.56
C GLY A 165 -16.31 -3.96 20.34
N ILE A 166 -15.88 -4.18 19.11
CA ILE A 166 -14.94 -5.22 18.71
C ILE A 166 -13.72 -4.58 18.03
N VAL A 167 -12.53 -4.92 18.50
CA VAL A 167 -11.29 -4.54 17.82
C VAL A 167 -10.99 -5.60 16.76
N LEU A 168 -11.11 -5.22 15.49
CA LEU A 168 -10.73 -6.08 14.38
C LEU A 168 -9.25 -5.85 14.04
N ALA A 169 -8.39 -6.77 14.49
CA ALA A 169 -6.95 -6.68 14.26
C ALA A 169 -6.52 -7.53 13.05
N GLY A 170 -5.62 -6.97 12.24
CA GLY A 170 -5.10 -7.69 11.06
C GLY A 170 -3.93 -6.95 10.40
N ARG A 171 -3.48 -7.45 9.28
CA ARG A 171 -2.51 -6.76 8.43
C ARG A 171 -3.18 -5.59 7.70
N PRO A 172 -2.44 -4.54 7.28
CA PRO A 172 -3.03 -3.37 6.60
C PRO A 172 -3.92 -3.71 5.40
N TYR A 173 -3.61 -4.73 4.63
CA TYR A 173 -4.42 -5.13 3.48
C TYR A 173 -5.77 -5.77 3.85
N HIS A 174 -6.02 -6.11 5.13
CA HIS A 174 -7.33 -6.59 5.56
C HIS A 174 -8.41 -5.51 5.62
N ILE A 175 -8.06 -4.23 5.48
CA ILE A 175 -9.05 -3.15 5.29
C ILE A 175 -9.57 -3.08 3.85
N ASP A 176 -8.94 -3.78 2.92
CA ASP A 176 -9.38 -3.84 1.52
C ASP A 176 -10.75 -4.54 1.41
N PRO A 177 -11.72 -3.95 0.68
CA PRO A 177 -13.10 -4.45 0.64
C PRO A 177 -13.26 -5.82 -0.01
N GLU A 178 -12.34 -6.22 -0.89
CA GLU A 178 -12.37 -7.56 -1.50
C GLU A 178 -11.73 -8.60 -0.58
N ILE A 179 -10.67 -8.20 0.17
CA ILE A 179 -9.92 -9.10 1.04
C ILE A 179 -10.67 -9.36 2.36
N ASN A 180 -11.38 -8.37 2.89
CA ASN A 180 -12.06 -8.50 4.18
C ASN A 180 -13.38 -9.30 4.13
N HIS A 181 -13.87 -9.61 2.93
CA HIS A 181 -15.08 -10.42 2.71
C HIS A 181 -16.34 -9.91 3.44
N GLY A 182 -16.45 -8.62 3.72
CA GLY A 182 -17.59 -8.02 4.42
C GLY A 182 -17.63 -8.30 5.94
N ILE A 183 -16.49 -8.67 6.54
CA ILE A 183 -16.42 -8.92 7.99
C ILE A 183 -16.76 -7.66 8.81
N PRO A 184 -16.28 -6.44 8.49
CA PRO A 184 -16.67 -5.22 9.21
C PRO A 184 -18.18 -4.96 9.14
N GLU A 185 -18.79 -5.11 7.98
CA GLU A 185 -20.23 -4.94 7.76
C GLU A 185 -21.04 -5.98 8.55
N LEU A 186 -20.58 -7.23 8.59
CA LEU A 186 -21.20 -8.28 9.39
C LEU A 186 -21.17 -7.92 10.89
N ILE A 187 -20.03 -7.47 11.41
CA ILE A 187 -19.89 -7.08 12.83
C ILE A 187 -20.87 -5.94 13.15
N THR A 188 -20.89 -4.89 12.35
CA THR A 188 -21.77 -3.73 12.59
C THR A 188 -23.25 -4.06 12.43
N SER A 189 -23.61 -5.09 11.65
CA SER A 189 -24.99 -5.55 11.53
C SER A 189 -25.59 -6.11 12.83
N TYR A 190 -24.73 -6.46 13.80
CA TYR A 190 -25.14 -6.90 15.14
C TYR A 190 -25.20 -5.76 16.17
N ASP A 191 -25.24 -4.50 15.71
CA ASP A 191 -25.23 -3.30 16.59
C ASP A 191 -23.99 -3.26 17.52
N VAL A 192 -22.86 -3.70 16.98
CA VAL A 192 -21.54 -3.67 17.63
C VAL A 192 -20.67 -2.68 16.86
N ALA A 193 -19.95 -1.82 17.56
CA ALA A 193 -19.02 -0.86 16.96
C ALA A 193 -17.60 -1.43 16.86
#